data_73eb7b835cf4fc73139d14f998697f66
#
_entry.id   73eb7b835cf4fc73139d14f998697f66
#
_cell.length_a   1.000
_cell.length_b   1.000
_cell.length_c   1.000
_cell.angle_alpha   90.00
_cell.angle_beta   90.00
_cell.angle_gamma   90.00
#
_symmetry.space_group_name_H-M   'P 1'
#
loop_
_entity.id
_entity.type
_entity.pdbx_description
1 polymer ?
#
loop_
_entity_poly.entity_id
_entity_poly.type
_entity_poly.pdbx_seq_one_letter_code
_entity_poly.pdbx_strand_id
1 'polypeptide(L)'
;MFLENASRKGXXXXXICGSMFSGKTEELIRRLKRARYANQKVEIFKPRIDVRYSEEEVVSHDANAIRSTPVDSPRNILLMTSDVDVVGIDEAQFFDQGLVEVCRQLADSGVRVIVAGLDMDFTGKPFGPMPALMATAEYVTKVHAICVRCGNLAHHSHRLTSDEKQVMLGAQDSYEPICRHCFAELRKKERE
;
A
#
# COMPACT_ATOMS: atom_id res chain seq x y z
N MET A 1 4.32 1.64 20.23
CA MET A 1 4.62 0.18 20.09
C MET A 1 3.31 -0.58 20.22
N PHE A 2 2.85 -1.17 19.13
CA PHE A 2 1.59 -1.92 19.16
C PHE A 2 1.85 -3.34 19.67
N LEU A 3 1.21 -3.70 20.76
CA LEU A 3 1.24 -5.07 21.30
C LEU A 3 0.34 -5.94 20.40
N GLU A 4 0.96 -6.70 19.53
CA GLU A 4 0.28 -7.71 18.73
C GLU A 4 -0.08 -8.88 19.63
N ASN A 5 -1.32 -8.89 20.12
CA ASN A 5 -1.78 -9.95 21.01
C ASN A 5 -2.20 -11.15 20.15
N ALA A 6 -1.36 -12.17 20.12
CA ALA A 6 -1.56 -13.37 19.31
C ALA A 6 -2.75 -14.24 19.77
N SER A 7 -3.34 -13.93 20.92
CA SER A 7 -4.38 -14.77 21.54
C SER A 7 -5.81 -14.33 21.21
N ARG A 8 -5.99 -13.21 20.47
CA ARG A 8 -7.34 -12.75 20.09
C ARG A 8 -7.48 -12.73 18.56
N LYS A 9 -8.43 -13.48 18.07
CA LYS A 9 -8.93 -13.33 16.69
C LYS A 9 -9.52 -11.93 16.60
N GLY A 10 -8.89 -11.06 15.89
CA GLY A 10 -9.37 -9.68 15.77
C GLY A 10 -8.86 -9.00 14.52
N UNK A 11 -9.66 -8.36 14.01
CA UNK A 11 -9.44 -7.69 12.83
C UNK A 11 -8.61 -6.51 13.01
N UNK A 12 -7.97 -6.46 12.39
CA UNK A 12 -7.33 -5.24 12.44
C UNK A 12 -6.99 -4.88 11.05
N UNK A 13 -7.40 -3.93 10.63
CA UNK A 13 -7.03 -3.33 9.46
C UNK A 13 -5.91 -2.48 9.73
N UNK A 14 -4.85 -2.68 9.32
CA UNK A 14 -3.74 -1.92 9.43
C UNK A 14 -3.49 -1.34 8.13
N UNK A 15 -3.54 -0.26 7.93
CA UNK A 15 -3.21 0.48 6.87
C UNK A 15 -1.87 0.94 7.05
N ILE A 16 -1.09 0.82 6.04
CA ILE A 16 0.25 1.38 5.85
C ILE A 16 0.18 2.31 4.64
N CYS A 17 0.31 3.58 4.86
CA CYS A 17 0.15 4.55 3.77
C CYS A 17 1.34 5.52 3.73
N GLY A 18 1.47 6.23 2.59
CA GLY A 18 2.55 7.20 2.39
C GLY A 18 2.96 7.29 0.92
N SER A 19 3.93 8.14 0.64
CA SER A 19 4.43 8.38 -0.73
C SER A 19 5.22 7.19 -1.28
N MET A 20 5.56 7.26 -2.55
CA MET A 20 6.57 6.36 -3.13
C MET A 20 7.88 6.49 -2.33
N PHE A 21 8.66 5.43 -2.31
CA PHE A 21 9.98 5.34 -1.64
C PHE A 21 9.91 5.48 -0.11
N SER A 22 8.73 5.34 0.51
CA SER A 22 8.56 5.50 1.97
C SER A 22 8.67 4.19 2.76
N GLY A 23 8.89 3.04 2.09
CA GLY A 23 9.04 1.76 2.76
C GLY A 23 7.74 1.04 3.09
N LYS A 24 6.63 1.35 2.41
CA LYS A 24 5.32 0.72 2.65
C LYS A 24 5.36 -0.80 2.47
N THR A 25 5.87 -1.25 1.32
CA THR A 25 5.96 -2.67 0.98
C THR A 25 6.88 -3.42 1.96
N GLU A 26 8.02 -2.81 2.33
CA GLU A 26 8.94 -3.36 3.33
C GLU A 26 8.25 -3.53 4.69
N GLU A 27 7.47 -2.54 5.11
CA GLU A 27 6.73 -2.61 6.39
C GLU A 27 5.62 -3.67 6.32
N LEU A 28 4.92 -3.78 5.19
CA LEU A 28 3.93 -4.84 4.95
C LEU A 28 4.60 -6.21 5.09
N ILE A 29 5.69 -6.44 4.34
CA ILE A 29 6.46 -7.70 4.38
C ILE A 29 6.92 -8.01 5.81
N ARG A 30 7.44 -7.00 6.52
CA ARG A 30 7.91 -7.16 7.90
C ARG A 30 6.78 -7.69 8.81
N ARG A 31 5.58 -7.11 8.70
CA ARG A 31 4.42 -7.55 9.50
C ARG A 31 3.98 -8.97 9.14
N LEU A 32 3.96 -9.29 7.84
CA LEU A 32 3.55 -10.61 7.36
C LEU A 32 4.56 -11.70 7.75
N LYS A 33 5.86 -11.41 7.73
CA LYS A 33 6.89 -12.33 8.22
C LYS A 33 6.69 -12.64 9.71
N ARG A 34 6.36 -11.63 10.52
CA ARG A 34 6.07 -11.84 11.96
C ARG A 34 4.87 -12.78 12.17
N ALA A 35 3.82 -12.64 11.33
CA ALA A 35 2.67 -13.53 11.38
C ALA A 35 3.08 -14.98 11.03
N ARG A 36 3.92 -15.16 10.01
CA ARG A 36 4.44 -16.49 9.65
C ARG A 36 5.28 -17.10 10.78
N TYR A 37 6.12 -16.30 11.45
CA TYR A 37 6.88 -16.79 12.61
C TYR A 37 5.97 -17.22 13.77
N ALA A 38 4.77 -16.65 13.84
CA ALA A 38 3.72 -17.06 14.80
C ALA A 38 2.87 -18.22 14.29
N ASN A 39 3.31 -18.91 13.23
CA ASN A 39 2.63 -20.06 12.60
C ASN A 39 1.23 -19.73 12.07
N GLN A 40 0.98 -18.46 11.70
CA GLN A 40 -0.28 -18.04 11.08
C GLN A 40 -0.22 -18.26 9.56
N LYS A 41 -1.35 -18.63 8.96
CA LYS A 41 -1.49 -18.78 7.50
C LYS A 41 -1.65 -17.40 6.88
N VAL A 42 -0.70 -17.05 6.01
CA VAL A 42 -0.61 -15.71 5.41
C VAL A 42 -0.74 -15.78 3.90
N GLU A 43 -1.65 -14.99 3.33
CA GLU A 43 -1.75 -14.77 1.89
C GLU A 43 -1.56 -13.29 1.57
N ILE A 44 -0.96 -13.00 0.40
CA ILE A 44 -0.74 -11.64 -0.07
C ILE A 44 -1.37 -11.45 -1.44
N PHE A 45 -2.07 -10.35 -1.61
CA PHE A 45 -2.74 -9.99 -2.86
C PHE A 45 -2.27 -8.64 -3.36
N LYS A 46 -2.29 -8.47 -4.69
CA LYS A 46 -2.06 -7.18 -5.36
C LYS A 46 -3.00 -7.06 -6.55
N PRO A 47 -3.32 -5.83 -6.99
CA PRO A 47 -4.15 -5.67 -8.19
C PRO A 47 -3.40 -6.16 -9.43
N ARG A 48 -4.11 -6.84 -10.33
CA ARG A 48 -3.57 -7.19 -11.63
C ARG A 48 -3.67 -5.95 -12.53
N ILE A 49 -2.66 -5.12 -12.50
CA ILE A 49 -2.52 -4.00 -13.41
C ILE A 49 -1.73 -4.52 -14.61
N ASP A 50 -2.21 -4.28 -15.81
CA ASP A 50 -1.71 -4.73 -17.12
C ASP A 50 -0.26 -5.30 -17.10
N VAL A 51 -0.17 -6.64 -17.18
CA VAL A 51 1.02 -7.42 -16.79
C VAL A 51 2.09 -7.48 -17.89
N ARG A 52 2.39 -6.39 -18.57
CA ARG A 52 3.51 -6.44 -19.52
C ARG A 52 4.88 -6.44 -18.82
N TYR A 53 4.92 -6.20 -17.51
CA TYR A 53 6.16 -6.00 -16.77
C TYR A 53 6.16 -6.48 -15.32
N SER A 54 5.31 -7.42 -14.92
CA SER A 54 5.37 -7.83 -13.53
C SER A 54 5.44 -9.33 -13.34
N GLU A 55 6.55 -9.78 -12.89
CA GLU A 55 6.69 -11.07 -12.27
C GLU A 55 5.89 -11.12 -10.97
N GLU A 56 5.48 -12.31 -10.57
CA GLU A 56 4.63 -12.60 -9.40
C GLU A 56 5.28 -12.26 -8.05
N GLU A 57 6.38 -11.51 -8.07
CA GLU A 57 7.13 -11.20 -6.86
C GLU A 57 6.93 -9.77 -6.40
N VAL A 58 6.55 -9.61 -5.15
CA VAL A 58 6.73 -8.34 -4.46
C VAL A 58 8.21 -8.29 -4.11
N VAL A 59 8.98 -7.66 -4.97
CA VAL A 59 10.42 -7.53 -4.75
C VAL A 59 10.65 -6.32 -3.85
N SER A 60 10.97 -6.58 -2.60
CA SER A 60 11.79 -5.62 -1.85
C SER A 60 13.25 -5.80 -2.35
N HIS A 61 14.03 -4.74 -2.33
CA HIS A 61 15.44 -4.75 -2.73
C HIS A 61 16.31 -5.78 -1.98
N ASP A 62 15.79 -6.38 -0.93
CA ASP A 62 16.40 -7.51 -0.23
C ASP A 62 15.76 -8.82 -0.68
N ALA A 63 16.56 -9.86 -0.86
CA ALA A 63 16.24 -11.17 -1.42
C ALA A 63 15.16 -12.00 -0.68
N ASN A 64 14.23 -11.34 -0.01
CA ASN A 64 13.17 -11.94 0.81
C ASN A 64 11.79 -11.65 0.19
N ALA A 65 11.62 -11.97 -1.08
CA ALA A 65 10.33 -11.83 -1.75
C ALA A 65 9.29 -12.76 -1.11
N ILE A 66 8.16 -12.20 -0.71
CA ILE A 66 6.98 -13.00 -0.39
C ILE A 66 6.11 -13.01 -1.64
N ARG A 67 5.76 -14.19 -2.11
CA ARG A 67 4.94 -14.36 -3.30
C ARG A 67 3.57 -13.72 -3.09
N SER A 68 3.15 -12.88 -4.01
CA SER A 68 1.83 -12.24 -3.99
C SER A 68 0.98 -12.76 -5.14
N THR A 69 -0.34 -12.86 -4.91
CA THR A 69 -1.30 -13.32 -5.90
C THR A 69 -1.96 -12.10 -6.56
N PRO A 70 -1.74 -11.89 -7.88
CA PRO A 70 -2.45 -10.82 -8.60
C PRO A 70 -3.92 -11.18 -8.77
N VAL A 71 -4.81 -10.23 -8.47
CA VAL A 71 -6.27 -10.43 -8.62
C VAL A 71 -6.88 -9.30 -9.44
N ASP A 72 -7.92 -9.64 -10.22
CA ASP A 72 -8.59 -8.69 -11.12
C ASP A 72 -9.59 -7.80 -10.38
N SER A 73 -10.11 -8.26 -9.25
CA SER A 73 -11.04 -7.47 -8.44
C SER A 73 -10.88 -7.80 -6.96
N PRO A 74 -11.29 -6.87 -6.06
CA PRO A 74 -11.23 -7.14 -4.62
C PRO A 74 -12.02 -8.38 -4.20
N ARG A 75 -13.14 -8.67 -4.86
CA ARG A 75 -13.99 -9.83 -4.53
C ARG A 75 -13.28 -11.17 -4.69
N ASN A 76 -12.30 -11.24 -5.60
CA ASN A 76 -11.52 -12.47 -5.80
C ASN A 76 -10.74 -12.83 -4.53
N ILE A 77 -10.37 -11.83 -3.71
CA ILE A 77 -9.68 -12.06 -2.44
C ILE A 77 -10.53 -12.93 -1.51
N LEU A 78 -11.84 -12.63 -1.40
CA LEU A 78 -12.76 -13.39 -0.54
C LEU A 78 -12.82 -14.87 -0.93
N LEU A 79 -12.75 -15.16 -2.23
CA LEU A 79 -12.83 -16.55 -2.74
C LEU A 79 -11.57 -17.36 -2.41
N MET A 80 -10.47 -16.69 -2.12
CA MET A 80 -9.15 -17.31 -1.93
C MET A 80 -8.69 -17.32 -0.47
N THR A 81 -9.54 -16.89 0.47
CA THR A 81 -9.16 -16.70 1.87
C THR A 81 -9.96 -17.52 2.86
N SER A 82 -10.49 -18.69 2.45
CA SER A 82 -11.33 -19.56 3.30
C SER A 82 -10.57 -20.15 4.51
N ASP A 83 -9.24 -20.27 4.44
CA ASP A 83 -8.43 -20.87 5.50
C ASP A 83 -7.15 -20.05 5.71
N VAL A 84 -7.32 -18.76 6.00
CA VAL A 84 -6.23 -17.80 6.13
C VAL A 84 -6.41 -17.01 7.44
N ASP A 85 -5.33 -16.84 8.19
CA ASP A 85 -5.34 -16.05 9.43
C ASP A 85 -5.04 -14.58 9.16
N VAL A 86 -4.16 -14.30 8.18
CA VAL A 86 -3.68 -12.93 7.88
C VAL A 86 -3.66 -12.71 6.37
N VAL A 87 -4.29 -11.63 5.94
CA VAL A 87 -4.30 -11.19 4.54
C VAL A 87 -3.49 -9.89 4.42
N GLY A 88 -2.48 -9.91 3.55
CA GLY A 88 -1.75 -8.73 3.12
C GLY A 88 -2.27 -8.25 1.76
N ILE A 89 -2.44 -6.95 1.60
CA ILE A 89 -2.85 -6.35 0.31
C ILE A 89 -1.87 -5.22 -0.02
N ASP A 90 -1.14 -5.36 -1.13
CA ASP A 90 -0.22 -4.31 -1.58
C ASP A 90 -0.81 -3.54 -2.75
N GLU A 91 -0.28 -2.33 -2.99
CA GLU A 91 -0.68 -1.43 -4.07
C GLU A 91 -2.21 -1.15 -4.07
N ALA A 92 -2.78 -1.01 -2.88
CA ALA A 92 -4.22 -0.94 -2.65
C ALA A 92 -4.90 0.23 -3.39
N GLN A 93 -4.18 1.32 -3.68
CA GLN A 93 -4.72 2.49 -4.38
C GLN A 93 -5.23 2.17 -5.79
N PHE A 94 -4.81 1.04 -6.37
CA PHE A 94 -5.21 0.66 -7.72
C PHE A 94 -6.47 -0.21 -7.76
N PHE A 95 -6.99 -0.61 -6.61
CA PHE A 95 -8.29 -1.29 -6.54
C PHE A 95 -9.43 -0.28 -6.57
N ASP A 96 -10.63 -0.76 -6.89
CA ASP A 96 -11.86 0.03 -6.79
C ASP A 96 -12.34 0.15 -5.32
N GLN A 97 -13.40 0.93 -5.10
CA GLN A 97 -13.97 1.16 -3.77
C GLN A 97 -14.50 -0.10 -3.09
N GLY A 98 -14.74 -1.16 -3.86
CA GLY A 98 -15.17 -2.47 -3.32
C GLY A 98 -14.15 -3.08 -2.37
N LEU A 99 -12.88 -2.67 -2.44
CA LEU A 99 -11.85 -3.17 -1.52
C LEU A 99 -12.18 -2.87 -0.06
N VAL A 100 -12.81 -1.72 0.22
CA VAL A 100 -13.18 -1.32 1.58
C VAL A 100 -14.11 -2.37 2.21
N GLU A 101 -15.13 -2.76 1.46
CA GLU A 101 -16.10 -3.75 1.93
C GLU A 101 -15.46 -5.14 2.08
N VAL A 102 -14.59 -5.53 1.15
CA VAL A 102 -13.85 -6.80 1.24
C VAL A 102 -12.99 -6.84 2.52
N CYS A 103 -12.26 -5.76 2.80
CA CYS A 103 -11.43 -5.68 4.02
C CYS A 103 -12.28 -5.77 5.29
N ARG A 104 -13.45 -5.12 5.30
CA ARG A 104 -14.40 -5.21 6.43
C ARG A 104 -14.89 -6.64 6.63
N GLN A 105 -15.36 -7.31 5.56
CA GLN A 105 -15.85 -8.68 5.64
C GLN A 105 -14.79 -9.65 6.15
N LEU A 106 -13.55 -9.52 5.69
CA LEU A 106 -12.43 -10.34 6.18
C LEU A 106 -12.19 -10.08 7.67
N ALA A 107 -12.12 -8.83 8.07
CA ALA A 107 -11.89 -8.47 9.48
C ALA A 107 -13.03 -8.97 10.38
N ASP A 108 -14.29 -8.79 9.94
CA ASP A 108 -15.49 -9.26 10.67
C ASP A 108 -15.51 -10.78 10.82
N SER A 109 -14.91 -11.52 9.86
CA SER A 109 -14.79 -12.98 9.94
C SER A 109 -13.59 -13.44 10.78
N GLY A 110 -12.83 -12.50 11.35
CA GLY A 110 -11.69 -12.82 12.24
C GLY A 110 -10.33 -12.88 11.55
N VAL A 111 -10.26 -12.53 10.27
CA VAL A 111 -8.99 -12.46 9.53
C VAL A 111 -8.30 -11.11 9.81
N ARG A 112 -7.02 -11.15 10.11
CA ARG A 112 -6.23 -9.93 10.25
C ARG A 112 -5.88 -9.39 8.87
N VAL A 113 -6.29 -8.15 8.57
CA VAL A 113 -6.06 -7.54 7.27
C VAL A 113 -4.99 -6.43 7.38
N ILE A 114 -3.96 -6.49 6.55
CA ILE A 114 -2.89 -5.50 6.50
C ILE A 114 -2.81 -4.96 5.07
N VAL A 115 -3.16 -3.69 4.91
CA VAL A 115 -3.24 -3.03 3.60
C VAL A 115 -2.10 -2.02 3.46
N ALA A 116 -1.43 -2.02 2.31
CA ALA A 116 -0.39 -1.03 1.98
C ALA A 116 -0.76 -0.32 0.67
N GLY A 117 -0.58 1.00 0.61
CA GLY A 117 -0.86 1.75 -0.60
C GLY A 117 -0.50 3.23 -0.52
N LEU A 118 -0.48 3.88 -1.68
CA LEU A 118 -0.28 5.32 -1.80
C LEU A 118 -1.52 6.07 -1.32
N ASP A 119 -1.36 6.96 -0.34
CA ASP A 119 -2.49 7.76 0.16
C ASP A 119 -2.88 8.91 -0.78
N MET A 120 -1.94 9.38 -1.58
CA MET A 120 -2.17 10.45 -2.57
C MET A 120 -1.56 10.07 -3.92
N ASP A 121 -2.18 10.56 -4.99
CA ASP A 121 -1.62 10.47 -6.34
C ASP A 121 -0.53 11.55 -6.54
N PHE A 122 0.08 11.58 -7.73
CA PHE A 122 1.17 12.52 -8.04
C PHE A 122 0.75 13.99 -8.02
N THR A 123 -0.57 14.27 -8.11
CA THR A 123 -1.10 15.64 -8.02
C THR A 123 -1.35 16.06 -6.57
N GLY A 124 -1.16 15.16 -5.60
CA GLY A 124 -1.41 15.40 -4.19
C GLY A 124 -2.87 15.20 -3.77
N LYS A 125 -3.68 14.57 -4.62
CA LYS A 125 -5.08 14.26 -4.30
C LYS A 125 -5.20 12.87 -3.67
N PRO A 126 -6.18 12.66 -2.78
CA PRO A 126 -6.44 11.33 -2.21
C PRO A 126 -6.62 10.28 -3.31
N PHE A 127 -6.04 9.08 -3.12
CA PHE A 127 -5.96 8.09 -4.19
C PHE A 127 -6.84 6.86 -3.92
N GLY A 128 -7.71 6.54 -4.89
CA GLY A 128 -8.49 5.32 -4.92
C GLY A 128 -9.30 5.05 -3.65
N PRO A 129 -9.32 3.82 -3.15
CA PRO A 129 -10.04 3.47 -1.92
C PRO A 129 -9.29 3.87 -0.64
N MET A 130 -8.06 4.37 -0.75
CA MET A 130 -7.19 4.60 0.42
C MET A 130 -7.82 5.51 1.49
N PRO A 131 -8.49 6.63 1.16
CA PRO A 131 -9.11 7.46 2.21
C PRO A 131 -10.15 6.70 3.03
N ALA A 132 -10.98 5.89 2.37
CA ALA A 132 -12.00 5.09 3.06
C ALA A 132 -11.37 3.97 3.88
N LEU A 133 -10.33 3.32 3.34
CA LEU A 133 -9.57 2.30 4.09
C LEU A 133 -8.91 2.90 5.33
N MET A 134 -8.32 4.10 5.21
CA MET A 134 -7.72 4.80 6.36
C MET A 134 -8.77 5.14 7.42
N ALA A 135 -9.98 5.52 7.00
CA ALA A 135 -11.07 5.85 7.92
C ALA A 135 -11.64 4.62 8.65
N THR A 136 -11.63 3.44 7.98
CA THR A 136 -12.22 2.22 8.54
C THR A 136 -11.21 1.36 9.31
N ALA A 137 -9.91 1.58 9.12
CA ALA A 137 -8.87 0.81 9.79
C ALA A 137 -8.74 1.19 11.27
N GLU A 138 -8.53 0.20 12.15
CA GLU A 138 -8.23 0.44 13.57
C GLU A 138 -6.85 1.04 13.77
N TYR A 139 -5.91 0.76 12.87
CA TYR A 139 -4.53 1.25 12.99
C TYR A 139 -4.04 1.77 11.65
N VAL A 140 -3.64 3.02 11.62
CA VAL A 140 -3.05 3.65 10.43
C VAL A 140 -1.60 4.03 10.74
N THR A 141 -0.68 3.52 9.94
CA THR A 141 0.73 3.88 10.00
C THR A 141 1.08 4.67 8.74
N LYS A 142 1.34 5.95 8.91
CA LYS A 142 1.78 6.80 7.79
C LYS A 142 3.30 6.86 7.79
N VAL A 143 3.91 6.26 6.75
CA VAL A 143 5.36 6.22 6.58
C VAL A 143 5.80 7.32 5.61
N HIS A 144 7.04 7.76 5.74
CA HIS A 144 7.57 8.89 4.99
C HIS A 144 8.88 8.52 4.32
N ALA A 145 9.09 9.05 3.11
CA ALA A 145 10.39 9.04 2.46
C ALA A 145 11.19 10.27 2.91
N ILE A 146 12.38 10.43 2.38
CA ILE A 146 13.19 11.64 2.57
C ILE A 146 13.09 12.48 1.30
N CYS A 147 12.80 13.76 1.48
CA CYS A 147 12.70 14.72 0.36
C CYS A 147 14.06 14.87 -0.32
N VAL A 148 14.12 14.50 -1.60
CA VAL A 148 15.38 14.55 -2.35
C VAL A 148 15.88 15.98 -2.59
N ARG A 149 15.03 16.99 -2.37
CA ARG A 149 15.36 18.40 -2.60
C ARG A 149 15.88 19.12 -1.36
N CYS A 150 15.39 18.78 -0.17
CA CYS A 150 15.74 19.53 1.04
C CYS A 150 15.99 18.67 2.29
N GLY A 151 15.91 17.34 2.19
CA GLY A 151 16.18 16.43 3.30
C GLY A 151 15.08 16.28 4.33
N ASN A 152 13.97 17.01 4.23
CA ASN A 152 12.84 16.89 5.15
C ASN A 152 12.02 15.61 4.88
N LEU A 153 11.10 15.27 5.77
CA LEU A 153 10.18 14.16 5.56
C LEU A 153 9.29 14.41 4.34
N ALA A 154 9.33 13.49 3.38
CA ALA A 154 8.56 13.56 2.15
C ALA A 154 7.28 12.75 2.28
N HIS A 155 6.17 13.30 1.75
CA HIS A 155 4.88 12.60 1.68
C HIS A 155 4.14 12.88 0.36
N HIS A 156 4.82 13.48 -0.62
CA HIS A 156 4.31 13.62 -1.99
C HIS A 156 5.19 12.78 -2.93
N SER A 157 4.57 12.19 -3.93
CA SER A 157 5.24 11.48 -5.03
C SER A 157 5.17 12.38 -6.26
N HIS A 158 6.19 13.19 -6.48
CA HIS A 158 6.23 14.12 -7.61
C HIS A 158 6.65 13.36 -8.87
N ARG A 159 5.87 13.52 -9.94
CA ARG A 159 6.15 12.91 -11.24
C ARG A 159 7.10 13.80 -12.04
N LEU A 160 8.14 13.20 -12.61
CA LEU A 160 9.18 13.92 -13.38
C LEU A 160 8.84 14.05 -14.87
N THR A 161 7.83 13.32 -15.34
CA THR A 161 7.42 13.33 -16.76
C THR A 161 6.10 14.09 -16.95
N SER A 162 5.89 14.59 -18.16
CA SER A 162 4.70 15.37 -18.52
C SER A 162 3.46 14.53 -18.85
N ASP A 163 3.51 13.20 -18.69
CA ASP A 163 2.36 12.34 -18.96
C ASP A 163 1.27 12.59 -17.90
N GLU A 164 0.06 12.93 -18.34
CA GLU A 164 -1.06 13.25 -17.45
C GLU A 164 -1.84 12.05 -16.94
N LYS A 165 -1.56 10.84 -17.44
CA LYS A 165 -2.25 9.63 -16.97
C LYS A 165 -2.03 9.43 -15.48
N GLN A 166 -3.08 9.17 -14.73
CA GLN A 166 -3.00 8.98 -13.27
C GLN A 166 -2.10 7.80 -12.90
N VAL A 167 -2.13 6.74 -13.69
CA VAL A 167 -1.31 5.53 -13.47
C VAL A 167 -0.24 5.44 -14.56
N MET A 168 1.01 5.41 -14.14
CA MET A 168 2.15 5.14 -15.02
C MET A 168 2.94 3.98 -14.39
N LEU A 169 2.94 2.84 -15.09
CA LEU A 169 3.53 1.62 -14.60
C LEU A 169 5.05 1.59 -14.85
N GLY A 170 5.79 1.09 -13.88
CA GLY A 170 7.14 0.58 -14.09
C GLY A 170 8.30 1.56 -14.09
N ALA A 171 8.14 2.76 -13.56
CA ALA A 171 9.28 3.68 -13.59
C ALA A 171 9.55 4.33 -12.23
N GLN A 172 10.33 3.67 -11.40
CA GLN A 172 10.88 4.29 -10.19
C GLN A 172 11.63 5.59 -10.54
N ASP A 173 12.29 5.61 -11.69
CA ASP A 173 13.03 6.78 -12.19
C ASP A 173 12.12 7.93 -12.65
N SER A 174 10.81 7.70 -12.74
CA SER A 174 9.84 8.72 -13.17
C SER A 174 9.23 9.51 -12.01
N TYR A 175 9.62 9.20 -10.78
CA TYR A 175 9.06 9.86 -9.59
C TYR A 175 10.17 10.22 -8.60
N GLU A 176 9.92 11.28 -7.83
CA GLU A 176 10.78 11.64 -6.71
C GLU A 176 9.94 11.93 -5.46
N PRO A 177 10.41 11.52 -4.27
CA PRO A 177 9.71 11.87 -3.02
C PRO A 177 10.08 13.30 -2.61
N ILE A 178 9.06 14.13 -2.37
CA ILE A 178 9.28 15.52 -1.94
C ILE A 178 8.35 15.90 -0.78
N CYS A 179 8.78 16.87 0.02
CA CYS A 179 8.00 17.39 1.14
C CYS A 179 6.93 18.40 0.64
N ARG A 180 6.01 18.76 1.53
CA ARG A 180 4.92 19.70 1.23
C ARG A 180 5.44 21.05 0.71
N HIS A 181 6.51 21.57 1.33
CA HIS A 181 7.09 22.86 0.93
C HIS A 181 7.62 22.81 -0.51
N CYS A 182 8.45 21.81 -0.82
CA CYS A 182 9.04 21.66 -2.16
C CYS A 182 7.96 21.40 -3.22
N PHE A 183 6.91 20.65 -2.87
CA PHE A 183 5.78 20.41 -3.77
C PHE A 183 5.01 21.70 -4.06
N ALA A 184 4.76 22.52 -3.04
CA ALA A 184 4.07 23.80 -3.21
C ALA A 184 4.85 24.78 -4.10
N GLU A 185 6.18 24.83 -3.92
CA GLU A 185 7.06 25.67 -4.73
C GLU A 185 7.05 25.27 -6.23
N LEU A 186 7.02 23.97 -6.50
CA LEU A 186 6.91 23.47 -7.89
C LEU A 186 5.58 23.92 -8.52
N ARG A 187 4.48 23.75 -7.80
CA ARG A 187 3.15 24.10 -8.32
C ARG A 187 2.96 25.61 -8.56
N LYS A 188 3.69 26.45 -7.86
CA LYS A 188 3.72 27.89 -8.15
C LYS A 188 4.39 28.16 -9.50
N LYS A 189 5.56 27.56 -9.73
CA LYS A 189 6.30 27.72 -10.98
C LYS A 189 5.57 27.20 -12.21
N GLU A 190 4.74 26.17 -12.07
CA GLU A 190 3.93 25.63 -13.15
C GLU A 190 2.76 26.53 -13.55
N ARG A 191 2.38 27.49 -12.68
CA ARG A 191 1.28 28.44 -12.91
C ARG A 191 1.73 29.79 -13.46
N GLU A 192 3.03 30.06 -13.43
CA GLU A 192 3.66 31.27 -13.95
C GLU A 192 4.07 31.09 -15.42
#